data_5915fefc00b4d7f71274832c73d7ab60
#
_entry.id   5915fefc00b4d7f71274832c73d7ab60
#
_cell.length_a   1.000
_cell.length_b   1.000
_cell.length_c   1.000
_cell.angle_alpha   90.00
_cell.angle_beta   90.00
_cell.angle_gamma   90.00
#
_symmetry.space_group_name_H-M   'P 1'
#
loop_
_entity.id
_entity.type
_entity.pdbx_description
1 polymer ?
#
loop_
_entity_poly.entity_id
_entity_poly.type
_entity_poly.pdbx_seq_one_letter_code
_entity_poly.pdbx_strand_id
1 'polypeptide(L)'
;SGQTYCAAGGGCDEYISNVAVGTINNGSGCSSGGYHDYTAISTLMLPGQTYPITVTNGNPYSSDQCGIWIDWNKNGNFADDAPITVVGTPGNGPYTATITVPPTALPGNTRMRVRIMYTGTLDPCGTTTYGEVEDYTITVGATTSLDAGVLAITEPITPTPPTTSPVTVVLMNYGTTTLTSATLNYSMNGVPGTPFLWTGSLANLAKDTITIGNLVLPQGTHPSLTVKFCNRLLSNTLSS
;
A
#
# COMPACT_ATOMS: atom_id res chain seq x y z
N SER A 1 9.46 20.70 -11.04
CA SER A 1 10.82 20.76 -10.50
C SER A 1 10.97 19.59 -9.54
N GLY A 2 12.00 18.75 -9.76
CA GLY A 2 12.26 17.62 -8.87
C GLY A 2 12.68 18.14 -7.49
N GLN A 3 12.19 17.46 -6.43
CA GLN A 3 12.62 17.73 -5.06
C GLN A 3 14.08 17.33 -4.91
N THR A 4 14.85 18.14 -4.19
CA THR A 4 16.23 17.83 -3.87
C THR A 4 16.33 17.38 -2.41
N TYR A 5 16.76 16.14 -2.20
CA TYR A 5 16.95 15.58 -0.87
C TYR A 5 18.41 15.67 -0.44
N CYS A 6 18.65 15.64 0.86
CA CYS A 6 19.99 15.64 1.41
C CYS A 6 20.79 14.42 0.91
N ALA A 7 22.08 14.60 0.70
CA ALA A 7 22.99 13.51 0.38
C ALA A 7 23.09 12.53 1.55
N ALA A 8 23.20 11.23 1.24
CA ALA A 8 23.38 10.17 2.21
C ALA A 8 24.24 9.06 1.62
N GLY A 9 24.85 8.22 2.47
CA GLY A 9 25.66 7.11 2.03
C GLY A 9 26.24 6.31 3.20
N GLY A 10 27.01 5.27 2.88
CA GLY A 10 27.61 4.36 3.86
C GLY A 10 28.86 3.65 3.33
N GLY A 11 29.35 2.70 4.10
CA GLY A 11 30.59 1.97 3.81
C GLY A 11 30.43 0.54 3.30
N CYS A 12 29.19 0.04 3.18
CA CYS A 12 28.91 -1.31 2.64
C CYS A 12 29.42 -2.50 3.46
N ASP A 13 29.72 -2.35 4.74
CA ASP A 13 30.06 -3.53 5.55
C ASP A 13 28.79 -4.37 5.82
N GLU A 14 27.76 -3.75 6.43
CA GLU A 14 26.39 -4.18 6.38
C GLU A 14 25.62 -3.41 5.29
N TYR A 15 24.60 -4.01 4.71
CA TYR A 15 23.86 -3.43 3.59
C TYR A 15 22.40 -3.88 3.54
N ILE A 16 21.59 -3.20 2.75
CA ILE A 16 20.20 -3.57 2.51
C ILE A 16 20.18 -4.66 1.44
N SER A 17 19.77 -5.89 1.82
CA SER A 17 19.68 -7.01 0.87
C SER A 17 18.29 -7.18 0.27
N ASN A 18 17.24 -6.63 0.91
CA ASN A 18 15.89 -6.56 0.35
C ASN A 18 15.04 -5.50 1.05
N VAL A 19 14.22 -4.80 0.28
CA VAL A 19 13.11 -3.97 0.77
C VAL A 19 11.81 -4.49 0.15
N ALA A 20 10.84 -4.86 1.02
CA ALA A 20 9.54 -5.34 0.61
C ALA A 20 8.42 -4.50 1.23
N VAL A 21 7.63 -3.79 0.39
CA VAL A 21 6.46 -3.02 0.79
C VAL A 21 5.51 -2.81 -0.39
N GLY A 22 4.24 -3.15 -0.24
CA GLY A 22 3.27 -3.04 -1.33
C GLY A 22 3.69 -3.86 -2.55
N THR A 23 3.92 -3.19 -3.69
CA THR A 23 4.43 -3.81 -4.93
C THR A 23 5.96 -3.79 -5.03
N ILE A 24 6.64 -3.07 -4.14
CA ILE A 24 8.11 -3.10 -4.06
C ILE A 24 8.54 -4.42 -3.42
N ASN A 25 9.43 -5.15 -4.10
CA ASN A 25 10.17 -6.30 -3.57
C ASN A 25 11.52 -6.30 -4.28
N ASN A 26 12.45 -5.50 -3.76
CA ASN A 26 13.73 -5.21 -4.39
C ASN A 26 14.87 -5.89 -3.65
N GLY A 27 15.37 -6.99 -4.22
CA GLY A 27 16.60 -7.63 -3.77
C GLY A 27 17.81 -6.93 -4.37
N SER A 28 18.77 -6.52 -3.53
CA SER A 28 19.95 -5.76 -3.92
C SER A 28 21.22 -6.25 -3.21
N GLY A 29 22.35 -5.76 -3.68
CA GLY A 29 23.63 -5.81 -2.98
C GLY A 29 24.09 -4.39 -2.70
N CYS A 30 25.13 -4.22 -1.89
CA CYS A 30 25.60 -2.89 -1.57
C CYS A 30 26.16 -2.15 -2.79
N SER A 31 25.78 -0.90 -2.91
CA SER A 31 26.20 0.00 -3.97
C SER A 31 27.44 0.81 -3.57
N SER A 32 28.29 1.14 -4.53
CA SER A 32 29.47 1.97 -4.30
C SER A 32 29.11 3.30 -3.61
N GLY A 33 29.77 3.59 -2.50
CA GLY A 33 29.47 4.77 -1.67
C GLY A 33 28.28 4.56 -0.73
N GLY A 34 27.76 3.33 -0.63
CA GLY A 34 26.66 2.98 0.29
C GLY A 34 25.38 3.76 0.04
N TYR A 35 25.08 4.09 -1.22
CA TYR A 35 23.84 4.75 -1.62
C TYR A 35 23.35 4.22 -2.97
N HIS A 36 22.08 3.93 -3.06
CA HIS A 36 21.44 3.62 -4.34
C HIS A 36 20.10 4.35 -4.52
N ASP A 37 19.91 4.90 -5.73
CA ASP A 37 18.66 5.53 -6.16
C ASP A 37 17.80 4.51 -6.92
N TYR A 38 16.82 3.91 -6.21
CA TYR A 38 15.80 3.04 -6.78
C TYR A 38 14.48 3.78 -7.02
N THR A 39 14.48 5.09 -7.23
CA THR A 39 13.24 5.86 -7.44
C THR A 39 12.48 5.51 -8.73
N ALA A 40 13.07 4.72 -9.64
CA ALA A 40 12.35 4.09 -10.74
C ALA A 40 11.38 2.98 -10.26
N ILE A 41 11.58 2.45 -9.04
CA ILE A 41 10.71 1.44 -8.42
C ILE A 41 9.73 2.16 -7.50
N SER A 42 8.44 1.84 -7.64
CA SER A 42 7.38 2.53 -6.88
C SER A 42 6.28 1.61 -6.40
N THR A 43 5.57 2.05 -5.37
CA THR A 43 4.31 1.45 -4.91
C THR A 43 3.26 2.52 -4.64
N LEU A 44 1.98 2.19 -4.89
CA LEU A 44 0.85 3.05 -4.57
C LEU A 44 0.46 2.90 -3.10
N MET A 45 0.34 4.02 -2.42
CA MET A 45 -0.18 4.08 -1.05
C MET A 45 -1.32 5.09 -0.96
N LEU A 46 -2.40 4.72 -0.25
CA LEU A 46 -3.58 5.58 -0.08
C LEU A 46 -3.56 6.25 1.30
N PRO A 47 -3.85 7.55 1.39
CA PRO A 47 -3.96 8.25 2.66
C PRO A 47 -4.87 7.53 3.66
N GLY A 48 -4.44 7.45 4.92
CA GLY A 48 -5.13 6.75 5.99
C GLY A 48 -5.01 5.22 5.99
N GLN A 49 -4.38 4.60 4.98
CA GLN A 49 -4.13 3.17 4.95
C GLN A 49 -2.80 2.81 5.59
N THR A 50 -2.65 1.53 5.93
CA THR A 50 -1.42 0.97 6.51
C THR A 50 -0.81 -0.07 5.60
N TYR A 51 0.53 -0.09 5.54
CA TYR A 51 1.31 -1.00 4.71
C TYR A 51 2.44 -1.62 5.53
N PRO A 52 2.51 -2.94 5.65
CA PRO A 52 3.66 -3.57 6.28
C PRO A 52 4.89 -3.42 5.37
N ILE A 53 6.03 -3.14 5.99
CA ILE A 53 7.34 -3.10 5.33
C ILE A 53 8.29 -4.06 6.04
N THR A 54 9.10 -4.76 5.26
CA THR A 54 10.21 -5.58 5.75
C THR A 54 11.49 -5.15 5.06
N VAL A 55 12.53 -4.90 5.84
CA VAL A 55 13.89 -4.61 5.38
C VAL A 55 14.80 -5.72 5.83
N THR A 56 15.47 -6.39 4.90
CA THR A 56 16.41 -7.47 5.19
C THR A 56 17.82 -6.94 5.11
N ASN A 57 18.60 -7.20 6.17
CA ASN A 57 20.01 -6.84 6.25
C ASN A 57 20.88 -7.92 5.59
N GLY A 58 21.83 -7.51 4.79
CA GLY A 58 22.93 -8.32 4.30
C GLY A 58 24.17 -8.09 5.15
N ASN A 59 24.87 -9.16 5.53
CA ASN A 59 26.02 -9.15 6.44
C ASN A 59 25.70 -8.50 7.82
N PRO A 60 24.70 -9.01 8.57
CA PRO A 60 24.16 -8.34 9.73
C PRO A 60 25.03 -8.43 10.98
N TYR A 61 25.00 -7.36 11.79
CA TYR A 61 25.58 -7.30 13.13
C TYR A 61 24.49 -6.98 14.18
N SER A 62 24.72 -7.42 15.41
CA SER A 62 23.73 -7.25 16.49
C SER A 62 23.50 -5.79 16.91
N SER A 63 24.34 -4.88 16.49
CA SER A 63 24.24 -3.44 16.76
C SER A 63 23.66 -2.64 15.60
N ASP A 64 23.32 -3.30 14.49
CA ASP A 64 22.79 -2.64 13.31
C ASP A 64 21.44 -1.99 13.58
N GLN A 65 21.27 -0.82 13.01
CA GLN A 65 20.07 -0.02 13.14
C GLN A 65 19.44 0.19 11.77
N CYS A 66 18.11 0.20 11.73
CA CYS A 66 17.33 0.50 10.52
C CYS A 66 16.45 1.71 10.75
N GLY A 67 16.49 2.65 9.81
CA GLY A 67 15.61 3.81 9.78
C GLY A 67 14.86 3.91 8.46
N ILE A 68 13.60 4.37 8.53
CA ILE A 68 12.72 4.56 7.37
C ILE A 68 12.06 5.93 7.50
N TRP A 69 12.15 6.74 6.44
CA TRP A 69 11.55 8.08 6.36
C TRP A 69 10.79 8.21 5.04
N ILE A 70 9.68 8.93 5.07
CA ILE A 70 8.89 9.26 3.87
C ILE A 70 8.52 10.74 3.96
N ASP A 71 8.83 11.49 2.89
CA ASP A 71 8.50 12.90 2.77
C ASP A 71 7.03 13.07 2.34
N TRP A 72 6.11 13.09 3.31
CA TRP A 72 4.68 13.13 3.05
C TRP A 72 4.18 14.49 2.57
N ASN A 73 4.86 15.58 2.94
CA ASN A 73 4.51 16.94 2.57
C ASN A 73 5.21 17.42 1.30
N LYS A 74 6.10 16.58 0.74
CA LYS A 74 6.81 16.78 -0.54
C LYS A 74 7.64 18.07 -0.58
N ASN A 75 8.27 18.41 0.53
CA ASN A 75 9.12 19.59 0.62
C ASN A 75 10.62 19.32 0.38
N GLY A 76 11.01 18.03 0.21
CA GLY A 76 12.41 17.62 0.00
C GLY A 76 13.19 17.45 1.30
N ASN A 77 12.51 17.42 2.45
CA ASN A 77 13.12 17.32 3.76
C ASN A 77 12.49 16.14 4.53
N PHE A 78 13.30 15.25 5.09
CA PHE A 78 12.83 14.14 5.92
C PHE A 78 12.74 14.50 7.41
N ALA A 79 13.32 15.64 7.84
CA ALA A 79 13.46 15.95 9.27
C ALA A 79 12.16 16.43 9.92
N ASP A 80 11.21 16.89 9.14
CA ASP A 80 9.89 17.37 9.61
C ASP A 80 8.78 16.30 9.51
N ASP A 81 9.08 15.17 8.87
CA ASP A 81 8.23 13.98 8.89
C ASP A 81 8.72 13.03 10.01
N ALA A 82 7.79 12.56 10.84
CA ALA A 82 8.15 11.63 11.92
C ALA A 82 8.74 10.34 11.33
N PRO A 83 9.88 9.85 11.85
CA PRO A 83 10.45 8.59 11.42
C PRO A 83 9.49 7.44 11.75
N ILE A 84 9.45 6.44 10.85
CA ILE A 84 8.61 5.27 11.06
C ILE A 84 9.23 4.40 12.15
N THR A 85 8.43 3.95 13.10
CA THR A 85 8.89 3.07 14.16
C THR A 85 9.23 1.69 13.59
N VAL A 86 10.50 1.31 13.70
CA VAL A 86 11.03 0.05 13.19
C VAL A 86 11.22 -0.93 14.33
N VAL A 87 10.78 -2.17 14.14
CA VAL A 87 10.96 -3.30 15.07
C VAL A 87 12.16 -4.14 14.63
N GLY A 88 12.90 -4.68 15.59
CA GLY A 88 14.12 -5.47 15.35
C GLY A 88 15.40 -4.65 15.29
N THR A 89 15.35 -3.38 15.62
CA THR A 89 16.48 -2.43 15.64
C THR A 89 16.72 -1.92 17.08
N PRO A 90 17.99 -1.89 17.59
CA PRO A 90 19.17 -2.48 16.97
C PRO A 90 19.10 -4.03 16.96
N GLY A 91 19.71 -4.65 15.95
CA GLY A 91 19.72 -6.11 15.81
C GLY A 91 20.06 -6.58 14.40
N ASN A 92 20.12 -7.88 14.21
CA ASN A 92 20.49 -8.50 12.94
C ASN A 92 19.42 -8.41 11.84
N GLY A 93 18.22 -7.90 12.16
CA GLY A 93 17.07 -7.97 11.24
C GLY A 93 16.46 -9.39 11.14
N PRO A 94 15.48 -9.64 10.23
CA PRO A 94 14.89 -8.60 9.41
C PRO A 94 14.18 -7.54 10.24
N TYR A 95 14.21 -6.29 9.75
CA TYR A 95 13.53 -5.18 10.39
C TYR A 95 12.12 -5.06 9.82
N THR A 96 11.13 -4.85 10.69
CA THR A 96 9.74 -4.70 10.29
C THR A 96 9.13 -3.42 10.79
N ALA A 97 8.22 -2.85 10.02
CA ALA A 97 7.45 -1.68 10.42
C ALA A 97 6.07 -1.70 9.78
N THR A 98 5.19 -0.85 10.27
CA THR A 98 3.91 -0.53 9.64
C THR A 98 3.94 0.94 9.22
N ILE A 99 3.89 1.18 7.93
CA ILE A 99 3.75 2.52 7.37
C ILE A 99 2.28 2.91 7.45
N THR A 100 1.95 3.95 8.19
CA THR A 100 0.61 4.57 8.19
C THR A 100 0.68 5.84 7.38
N VAL A 101 -0.03 5.89 6.24
CA VAL A 101 -0.05 7.06 5.38
C VAL A 101 -0.88 8.17 6.05
N PRO A 102 -0.31 9.35 6.33
CA PRO A 102 -1.08 10.43 6.91
C PRO A 102 -2.28 10.81 6.02
N PRO A 103 -3.46 11.13 6.60
CA PRO A 103 -4.59 11.65 5.83
C PRO A 103 -4.27 12.95 5.08
N THR A 104 -3.26 13.68 5.54
CA THR A 104 -2.77 14.94 4.99
C THR A 104 -1.64 14.77 3.97
N ALA A 105 -1.21 13.52 3.68
CA ALA A 105 -0.16 13.25 2.71
C ALA A 105 -0.52 13.81 1.34
N LEU A 106 0.40 14.54 0.73
CA LEU A 106 0.15 15.20 -0.56
C LEU A 106 0.17 14.17 -1.71
N PRO A 107 -0.85 14.16 -2.58
CA PRO A 107 -0.95 13.19 -3.66
C PRO A 107 0.17 13.32 -4.69
N GLY A 108 0.49 12.20 -5.35
CA GLY A 108 1.54 12.08 -6.35
C GLY A 108 2.82 11.48 -5.78
N ASN A 109 3.89 11.48 -6.56
CA ASN A 109 5.15 10.84 -6.20
C ASN A 109 5.88 11.62 -5.09
N THR A 110 6.38 10.86 -4.12
CA THR A 110 7.27 11.32 -3.07
C THR A 110 8.35 10.27 -2.81
N ARG A 111 9.30 10.57 -1.95
CA ARG A 111 10.46 9.72 -1.66
C ARG A 111 10.29 8.99 -0.34
N MET A 112 10.60 7.70 -0.35
CA MET A 112 10.90 6.90 0.81
C MET A 112 12.40 6.64 0.84
N ARG A 113 13.04 6.86 1.99
CA ARG A 113 14.43 6.52 2.27
C ARG A 113 14.49 5.43 3.30
N VAL A 114 15.28 4.40 3.03
CA VAL A 114 15.61 3.31 3.94
C VAL A 114 17.10 3.38 4.21
N ARG A 115 17.52 3.27 5.47
CA ARG A 115 18.92 3.27 5.88
C ARG A 115 19.19 2.13 6.85
N ILE A 116 20.28 1.42 6.64
CA ILE A 116 20.93 0.55 7.64
C ILE A 116 22.26 1.18 8.01
N MET A 117 22.61 1.15 9.30
CA MET A 117 23.90 1.59 9.82
C MET A 117 24.28 0.81 11.08
N TYR A 118 25.58 0.63 11.34
CA TYR A 118 26.07 -0.17 12.46
C TYR A 118 25.67 0.40 13.83
N THR A 119 25.96 1.66 14.08
CA THR A 119 25.68 2.30 15.39
C THR A 119 25.69 3.82 15.25
N GLY A 120 25.14 4.53 16.21
CA GLY A 120 25.08 5.99 16.24
C GLY A 120 23.66 6.54 16.20
N THR A 121 23.52 7.82 15.89
CA THR A 121 22.21 8.46 15.73
C THR A 121 21.68 8.18 14.33
N LEU A 122 20.52 7.58 14.23
CA LEU A 122 19.81 7.40 12.95
C LEU A 122 19.41 8.77 12.41
N ASP A 123 19.93 9.09 11.22
CA ASP A 123 19.66 10.33 10.49
C ASP A 123 19.43 9.97 9.01
N PRO A 124 18.43 10.54 8.34
CA PRO A 124 18.20 10.30 6.92
C PRO A 124 19.32 10.86 6.03
N CYS A 125 20.14 11.76 6.55
CA CYS A 125 21.17 12.49 5.81
C CYS A 125 22.59 12.08 6.24
N GLY A 126 23.58 12.52 5.46
CA GLY A 126 24.99 12.35 5.77
C GLY A 126 25.54 10.96 5.44
N THR A 127 26.85 10.83 5.56
CA THR A 127 27.59 9.59 5.27
C THR A 127 28.05 8.95 6.56
N THR A 128 27.87 7.62 6.68
CA THR A 128 28.40 6.80 7.78
C THR A 128 29.56 5.94 7.30
N THR A 129 30.40 5.49 8.23
CA THR A 129 31.54 4.61 7.91
C THR A 129 31.02 3.24 7.41
N TYR A 130 29.88 2.78 7.94
CA TYR A 130 29.26 1.49 7.68
C TYR A 130 27.81 1.70 7.25
N GLY A 131 27.21 0.67 6.62
CA GLY A 131 25.80 0.69 6.24
C GLY A 131 25.52 1.14 4.81
N GLU A 132 24.27 1.25 4.49
CA GLU A 132 23.76 1.62 3.17
C GLU A 132 22.46 2.41 3.27
N VAL A 133 22.20 3.20 2.22
CA VAL A 133 20.97 3.97 2.03
C VAL A 133 20.35 3.66 0.67
N GLU A 134 19.07 3.42 0.64
CA GLU A 134 18.29 3.23 -0.60
C GLU A 134 17.09 4.16 -0.64
N ASP A 135 16.87 4.79 -1.78
CA ASP A 135 15.72 5.67 -2.04
C ASP A 135 14.74 5.03 -3.02
N TYR A 136 13.45 5.10 -2.69
CA TYR A 136 12.34 4.57 -3.48
C TYR A 136 11.26 5.62 -3.72
N THR A 137 10.40 5.41 -4.70
CA THR A 137 9.22 6.25 -4.92
C THR A 137 7.98 5.65 -4.23
N ILE A 138 7.30 6.47 -3.43
CA ILE A 138 5.94 6.22 -2.99
C ILE A 138 5.01 7.08 -3.84
N THR A 139 4.05 6.48 -4.51
CA THR A 139 2.96 7.20 -5.19
C THR A 139 1.79 7.33 -4.23
N VAL A 140 1.62 8.51 -3.66
CA VAL A 140 0.46 8.80 -2.80
C VAL A 140 -0.77 9.00 -3.67
N GLY A 141 -1.82 8.22 -3.43
CA GLY A 141 -3.08 8.36 -4.15
C GLY A 141 -3.78 9.68 -3.80
N ALA A 142 -4.48 10.26 -4.77
CA ALA A 142 -5.29 11.44 -4.51
C ALA A 142 -6.50 11.08 -3.63
N THR A 143 -6.76 11.90 -2.62
CA THR A 143 -8.02 11.88 -1.88
C THR A 143 -8.99 12.85 -2.53
N THR A 144 -10.12 12.36 -2.99
CA THR A 144 -11.23 13.20 -3.43
C THR A 144 -12.22 13.35 -2.28
N SER A 145 -12.99 14.44 -2.26
CA SER A 145 -14.01 14.65 -1.23
C SER A 145 -15.07 13.56 -1.26
N LEU A 146 -15.42 13.08 -2.45
CA LEU A 146 -16.32 11.97 -2.69
C LEU A 146 -15.57 10.89 -3.48
N ASP A 147 -15.20 9.82 -2.84
CA ASP A 147 -14.62 8.63 -3.47
C ASP A 147 -15.06 7.39 -2.68
N ALA A 148 -15.66 6.47 -3.37
CA ALA A 148 -16.02 5.20 -2.79
C ALA A 148 -15.73 4.08 -3.78
N GLY A 149 -15.67 2.86 -3.29
CA GLY A 149 -15.41 1.72 -4.14
C GLY A 149 -15.71 0.41 -3.45
N VAL A 150 -15.82 -0.64 -4.25
CA VAL A 150 -15.88 -2.01 -3.76
C VAL A 150 -14.46 -2.45 -3.45
N LEU A 151 -14.20 -2.84 -2.20
CA LEU A 151 -12.92 -3.34 -1.74
C LEU A 151 -12.75 -4.83 -2.05
N ALA A 152 -13.83 -5.59 -1.92
CA ALA A 152 -13.85 -7.03 -2.16
C ALA A 152 -15.23 -7.51 -2.54
N ILE A 153 -15.29 -8.62 -3.27
CA ILE A 153 -16.49 -9.44 -3.47
C ILE A 153 -16.32 -10.63 -2.53
N THR A 154 -17.21 -10.79 -1.56
CA THR A 154 -17.11 -11.83 -0.55
C THR A 154 -18.04 -13.01 -0.82
N GLU A 155 -19.07 -12.80 -1.65
CA GLU A 155 -19.98 -13.85 -2.12
C GLU A 155 -20.41 -13.57 -3.58
N PRO A 156 -20.58 -14.59 -4.40
CA PRO A 156 -20.29 -16.01 -4.16
C PRO A 156 -18.80 -16.32 -4.22
N ILE A 157 -18.32 -17.23 -3.37
CA ILE A 157 -16.89 -17.61 -3.31
C ILE A 157 -16.59 -18.80 -4.23
N THR A 158 -17.53 -19.72 -4.36
CA THR A 158 -17.39 -20.94 -5.18
C THR A 158 -18.66 -21.23 -5.96
N PRO A 159 -18.57 -21.81 -7.16
CA PRO A 159 -19.73 -22.33 -7.86
C PRO A 159 -20.28 -23.53 -7.08
N THR A 160 -21.37 -23.34 -6.36
CA THR A 160 -22.19 -24.43 -5.82
C THR A 160 -23.16 -24.90 -6.91
N PRO A 161 -23.70 -26.15 -6.84
CA PRO A 161 -24.74 -26.64 -7.77
C PRO A 161 -25.91 -25.65 -7.88
N PRO A 162 -26.76 -25.71 -8.92
CA PRO A 162 -27.66 -24.62 -9.32
C PRO A 162 -28.50 -24.10 -8.15
N THR A 163 -28.01 -23.05 -7.53
CA THR A 163 -28.61 -22.39 -6.39
C THR A 163 -28.55 -20.89 -6.59
N THR A 164 -29.53 -20.20 -6.06
CA THR A 164 -29.46 -18.75 -5.95
C THR A 164 -28.42 -18.40 -4.88
N SER A 165 -27.38 -17.70 -5.29
CA SER A 165 -26.32 -17.25 -4.38
C SER A 165 -26.39 -15.74 -4.21
N PRO A 166 -26.21 -15.19 -2.99
CA PRO A 166 -26.12 -13.76 -2.79
C PRO A 166 -24.87 -13.18 -3.47
N VAL A 167 -24.96 -11.94 -3.90
CA VAL A 167 -23.80 -11.13 -4.27
C VAL A 167 -23.50 -10.20 -3.11
N THR A 168 -22.47 -10.52 -2.36
CA THR A 168 -22.05 -9.74 -1.18
C THR A 168 -20.71 -9.08 -1.44
N VAL A 169 -20.65 -7.79 -1.15
CA VAL A 169 -19.47 -6.96 -1.40
C VAL A 169 -19.11 -6.14 -0.17
N VAL A 170 -17.85 -5.76 -0.07
CA VAL A 170 -17.38 -4.79 0.91
C VAL A 170 -17.27 -3.43 0.22
N LEU A 171 -18.17 -2.52 0.57
CA LEU A 171 -18.12 -1.11 0.18
C LEU A 171 -17.16 -0.37 1.12
N MET A 172 -16.31 0.50 0.59
CA MET A 172 -15.41 1.36 1.37
C MET A 172 -15.51 2.80 0.89
N ASN A 173 -15.56 3.74 1.84
CA ASN A 173 -15.45 5.17 1.57
C ASN A 173 -13.97 5.57 1.56
N TYR A 174 -13.42 5.85 0.39
CA TYR A 174 -12.07 6.39 0.21
C TYR A 174 -12.04 7.92 0.24
N GLY A 175 -13.23 8.56 0.15
CA GLY A 175 -13.36 10.02 0.19
C GLY A 175 -13.20 10.60 1.59
N THR A 176 -12.91 11.89 1.66
CA THR A 176 -12.74 12.61 2.93
C THR A 176 -14.06 13.00 3.59
N THR A 177 -15.16 13.03 2.82
CA THR A 177 -16.51 13.29 3.34
C THR A 177 -17.27 12.00 3.62
N THR A 178 -18.17 12.03 4.59
CA THR A 178 -19.05 10.90 4.90
C THR A 178 -19.88 10.55 3.67
N LEU A 179 -19.83 9.28 3.25
CA LEU A 179 -20.66 8.76 2.18
C LEU A 179 -22.06 8.48 2.72
N THR A 180 -23.08 9.06 2.10
CA THR A 180 -24.48 8.88 2.52
C THR A 180 -25.29 8.05 1.55
N SER A 181 -24.85 7.93 0.30
CA SER A 181 -25.46 7.07 -0.71
C SER A 181 -24.47 6.63 -1.77
N ALA A 182 -24.73 5.46 -2.36
CA ALA A 182 -23.89 4.90 -3.42
C ALA A 182 -24.70 3.97 -4.31
N THR A 183 -24.54 4.07 -5.63
CA THR A 183 -25.15 3.10 -6.57
C THR A 183 -24.12 2.09 -7.00
N LEU A 184 -24.37 0.81 -6.71
CA LEU A 184 -23.54 -0.30 -7.12
C LEU A 184 -24.18 -1.02 -8.30
N ASN A 185 -23.40 -1.20 -9.36
CA ASN A 185 -23.80 -1.97 -10.53
C ASN A 185 -23.01 -3.27 -10.56
N TYR A 186 -23.65 -4.35 -10.92
CA TYR A 186 -22.94 -5.61 -11.14
C TYR A 186 -23.37 -6.25 -12.46
N SER A 187 -22.53 -7.10 -13.00
CA SER A 187 -22.85 -7.90 -14.18
C SER A 187 -22.25 -9.29 -14.03
N MET A 188 -22.94 -10.28 -14.59
CA MET A 188 -22.46 -11.66 -14.67
C MET A 188 -22.33 -12.06 -16.14
N ASN A 189 -21.14 -12.52 -16.53
CA ASN A 189 -20.80 -12.84 -17.93
C ASN A 189 -21.16 -11.69 -18.91
N GLY A 190 -21.02 -10.45 -18.44
CA GLY A 190 -21.38 -9.25 -19.20
C GLY A 190 -22.86 -8.86 -19.17
N VAL A 191 -23.74 -9.68 -18.60
CA VAL A 191 -25.17 -9.36 -18.46
C VAL A 191 -25.39 -8.52 -17.21
N PRO A 192 -25.89 -7.27 -17.30
CA PRO A 192 -26.13 -6.43 -16.15
C PRO A 192 -27.20 -6.98 -15.20
N GLY A 193 -26.93 -6.88 -13.91
CA GLY A 193 -27.94 -7.05 -12.85
C GLY A 193 -28.68 -5.73 -12.56
N THR A 194 -29.65 -5.79 -11.66
CA THR A 194 -30.37 -4.60 -11.21
C THR A 194 -29.44 -3.74 -10.35
N PRO A 195 -29.29 -2.44 -10.65
CA PRO A 195 -28.51 -1.53 -9.81
C PRO A 195 -29.00 -1.52 -8.36
N PHE A 196 -28.08 -1.55 -7.41
CA PHE A 196 -28.37 -1.50 -5.98
C PHE A 196 -28.04 -0.11 -5.43
N LEU A 197 -29.01 0.57 -4.85
CA LEU A 197 -28.81 1.83 -4.15
C LEU A 197 -28.52 1.54 -2.67
N TRP A 198 -27.29 1.77 -2.24
CA TRP A 198 -26.92 1.81 -0.83
C TRP A 198 -27.18 3.19 -0.26
N THR A 199 -27.75 3.25 0.96
CA THR A 199 -27.90 4.46 1.74
C THR A 199 -27.46 4.21 3.18
N GLY A 200 -26.77 5.15 3.77
CA GLY A 200 -26.23 4.99 5.12
C GLY A 200 -25.39 6.19 5.58
N SER A 201 -24.46 5.94 6.47
CA SER A 201 -23.47 6.92 6.92
C SER A 201 -22.15 6.22 7.10
N LEU A 202 -21.29 6.31 6.10
CA LEU A 202 -19.99 5.66 6.07
C LEU A 202 -18.89 6.72 6.14
N ALA A 203 -18.22 6.84 7.29
CA ALA A 203 -17.14 7.79 7.50
C ALA A 203 -15.95 7.51 6.58
N ASN A 204 -15.02 8.44 6.50
CA ASN A 204 -13.75 8.24 5.79
C ASN A 204 -13.08 6.94 6.23
N LEU A 205 -12.66 6.12 5.25
CA LEU A 205 -12.01 4.81 5.41
C LEU A 205 -12.85 3.73 6.11
N ALA A 206 -14.08 4.03 6.49
CA ALA A 206 -15.00 3.02 7.00
C ALA A 206 -15.47 2.06 5.90
N LYS A 207 -15.90 0.87 6.31
CA LYS A 207 -16.34 -0.22 5.44
C LYS A 207 -17.73 -0.68 5.84
N ASP A 208 -18.50 -1.14 4.87
CA ASP A 208 -19.79 -1.80 5.07
C ASP A 208 -19.86 -3.06 4.19
N THR A 209 -20.39 -4.14 4.75
CA THR A 209 -20.56 -5.40 4.01
C THR A 209 -22.05 -5.54 3.64
N ILE A 210 -22.31 -5.49 2.35
CA ILE A 210 -23.67 -5.38 1.82
C ILE A 210 -23.97 -6.47 0.77
N THR A 211 -25.18 -7.00 0.81
CA THR A 211 -25.70 -7.89 -0.25
C THR A 211 -26.44 -7.04 -1.28
N ILE A 212 -25.92 -7.01 -2.50
CA ILE A 212 -26.43 -6.15 -3.58
C ILE A 212 -27.38 -6.84 -4.54
N GLY A 213 -27.56 -8.14 -4.39
CA GLY A 213 -28.48 -8.93 -5.23
C GLY A 213 -28.27 -10.42 -5.03
N ASN A 214 -28.99 -11.19 -5.84
CA ASN A 214 -28.83 -12.64 -5.91
C ASN A 214 -28.57 -13.07 -7.35
N LEU A 215 -27.72 -14.07 -7.53
CA LEU A 215 -27.41 -14.67 -8.82
C LEU A 215 -27.83 -16.11 -8.87
N VAL A 216 -28.44 -16.51 -9.99
CA VAL A 216 -28.64 -17.93 -10.32
C VAL A 216 -27.39 -18.42 -11.04
N LEU A 217 -26.64 -19.31 -10.40
CA LEU A 217 -25.41 -19.87 -10.95
C LEU A 217 -25.75 -21.13 -11.74
N PRO A 218 -25.47 -21.19 -13.07
CA PRO A 218 -25.64 -22.40 -13.86
C PRO A 218 -24.64 -23.48 -13.41
N GLN A 219 -25.08 -24.73 -13.43
CA GLN A 219 -24.25 -25.88 -13.10
C GLN A 219 -23.05 -25.99 -14.09
N GLY A 220 -21.85 -26.19 -13.57
CA GLY A 220 -20.66 -26.49 -14.38
C GLY A 220 -20.05 -25.31 -15.15
N THR A 221 -20.43 -24.07 -14.83
CA THR A 221 -19.86 -22.88 -15.45
C THR A 221 -19.04 -22.06 -14.43
N HIS A 222 -18.02 -21.37 -14.91
CA HIS A 222 -17.24 -20.42 -14.13
C HIS A 222 -17.69 -18.99 -14.49
N PRO A 223 -18.74 -18.45 -13.88
CA PRO A 223 -19.23 -17.13 -14.24
C PRO A 223 -18.24 -16.04 -13.81
N SER A 224 -18.03 -15.05 -14.68
CA SER A 224 -17.30 -13.84 -14.35
C SER A 224 -18.27 -12.84 -13.73
N LEU A 225 -18.06 -12.54 -12.44
CA LEU A 225 -18.81 -11.51 -11.73
C LEU A 225 -17.99 -10.22 -11.74
N THR A 226 -18.58 -9.15 -12.20
CA THR A 226 -17.99 -7.81 -12.19
C THR A 226 -18.87 -6.88 -11.39
N VAL A 227 -18.28 -6.16 -10.44
CA VAL A 227 -18.96 -5.11 -9.69
C VAL A 227 -18.33 -3.77 -10.01
N LYS A 228 -19.13 -2.80 -10.40
CA LYS A 228 -18.70 -1.42 -10.69
C LYS A 228 -19.28 -0.47 -9.69
N PHE A 229 -18.44 0.40 -9.20
CA PHE A 229 -18.83 1.58 -8.44
C PHE A 229 -18.15 2.80 -9.03
N CYS A 230 -18.93 3.77 -9.49
CA CYS A 230 -18.42 5.00 -10.11
C CYS A 230 -17.31 4.69 -11.15
N ASN A 231 -16.05 5.07 -10.90
CA ASN A 231 -14.92 4.82 -11.79
C ASN A 231 -14.03 3.64 -11.36
N ARG A 232 -14.38 2.91 -10.30
CA ARG A 232 -13.63 1.73 -9.84
C ARG A 232 -14.31 0.43 -10.25
N LEU A 233 -13.52 -0.46 -10.83
CA LEU A 233 -13.96 -1.76 -11.31
C LEU A 233 -13.29 -2.86 -10.48
N LEU A 234 -14.07 -3.77 -9.92
CA LEU A 234 -13.58 -5.06 -9.43
C LEU A 234 -14.20 -6.18 -10.24
N SER A 235 -13.39 -7.14 -10.64
CA SER A 235 -13.84 -8.36 -11.28
C SER A 235 -13.35 -9.58 -10.50
N ASN A 236 -14.20 -10.58 -10.35
CA ASN A 236 -13.85 -11.87 -9.80
C ASN A 236 -14.31 -12.96 -10.79
N THR A 237 -13.40 -13.88 -11.11
CA THR A 237 -13.73 -15.09 -11.85
C THR A 237 -13.86 -16.19 -10.83
N LEU A 238 -15.05 -16.75 -10.70
CA LEU A 238 -15.31 -17.87 -9.82
C LEU A 238 -14.59 -19.10 -10.41
N SER A 239 -13.48 -19.51 -9.78
CA SER A 239 -12.75 -20.74 -10.13
C SER A 239 -13.27 -21.91 -9.31
N SER A 240 -13.26 -23.10 -9.93
CA SER A 240 -13.57 -24.38 -9.26
C SER A 240 -12.52 -24.75 -8.25
#